data_cb95caa862202cb4bba36cce9ec0db9b
#
_entry.id   cb95caa862202cb4bba36cce9ec0db9b
#
_cell.length_a   1.000
_cell.length_b   1.000
_cell.length_c   1.000
_cell.angle_alpha   90.00
_cell.angle_beta   90.00
_cell.angle_gamma   90.00
#
_symmetry.space_group_name_H-M   'P 1'
#
loop_
_entity.id
_entity.type
_entity.pdbx_description
1 polymer ?
#
loop_
_entity_poly.entity_id
_entity_poly.type
_entity_poly.pdbx_seq_one_letter_code
_entity_poly.pdbx_strand_id
1 'polypeptide(L)'
;MSLAKRIIPCLDVDNGRVVKGVKFVDIRDAGDPVEIARRYDREGADEITFLDITATHDDRATMVHVVEQVAGEVFIPLTVGGGIRTLDDIRRMLNAGADKVGINSAAVFNPEFVRQAAEKFGSQCIVVAIDAKKVSQDGEENRWEIFTHGGRKPTGIDAVEWAVKMQNFGAGEILLTSMDRDGTKSGFDLPLTRAISDALTIPVIASGGVGNLDHLAEGILEGKADAVLAASIFHFAEYTIEQAKQHMQSRGIEMRL
;
A
#
# COMPACT_ATOMS: atom_id res chain seq x y z
N MET A 1 -24.02 0.60 10.73
CA MET A 1 -23.08 1.68 10.35
C MET A 1 -21.93 1.00 9.64
N SER A 2 -21.64 1.36 8.40
CA SER A 2 -20.41 0.94 7.73
C SER A 2 -19.24 1.74 8.33
N LEU A 3 -18.06 1.12 8.38
CA LEU A 3 -16.84 1.87 8.72
C LEU A 3 -16.51 2.82 7.57
N ALA A 4 -16.10 4.05 7.89
CA ALA A 4 -15.63 5.00 6.89
C ALA A 4 -14.45 4.41 6.10
N LYS A 5 -14.48 4.60 4.79
CA LYS A 5 -13.41 4.15 3.90
C LYS A 5 -12.24 5.14 3.93
N ARG A 6 -11.04 4.68 3.57
CA ARG A 6 -9.80 5.45 3.69
C ARG A 6 -9.19 5.76 2.34
N ILE A 7 -8.66 6.98 2.20
CA ILE A 7 -7.79 7.38 1.09
C ILE A 7 -6.36 7.50 1.62
N ILE A 8 -5.45 6.76 1.00
CA ILE A 8 -4.06 6.62 1.43
C ILE A 8 -3.14 7.08 0.29
N PRO A 9 -2.57 8.29 0.35
CA PRO A 9 -1.51 8.66 -0.56
C PRO A 9 -0.25 7.82 -0.31
N CYS A 10 0.41 7.43 -1.42
CA CYS A 10 1.64 6.64 -1.38
C CYS A 10 2.80 7.46 -1.93
N LEU A 11 3.93 7.41 -1.24
CA LEU A 11 5.16 8.10 -1.58
C LEU A 11 6.30 7.08 -1.72
N ASP A 12 6.84 6.97 -2.93
CA ASP A 12 8.09 6.24 -3.15
C ASP A 12 9.25 7.11 -2.64
N VAL A 13 10.10 6.54 -1.79
CA VAL A 13 11.26 7.22 -1.21
C VAL A 13 12.54 6.53 -1.67
N ASP A 14 13.45 7.32 -2.24
CA ASP A 14 14.79 6.89 -2.62
C ASP A 14 15.82 7.83 -2.01
N ASN A 15 16.77 7.28 -1.25
CA ASN A 15 17.82 8.05 -0.55
C ASN A 15 17.25 9.24 0.26
N GLY A 16 16.12 9.06 0.93
CA GLY A 16 15.51 10.10 1.76
C GLY A 16 14.75 11.19 1.00
N ARG A 17 14.58 11.04 -0.31
CA ARG A 17 13.80 11.96 -1.16
C ARG A 17 12.58 11.26 -1.73
N VAL A 18 11.47 11.98 -1.81
CA VAL A 18 10.32 11.47 -2.56
C VAL A 18 10.66 11.48 -4.04
N VAL A 19 10.42 10.36 -4.68
CA VAL A 19 10.69 10.18 -6.10
C VAL A 19 9.45 9.73 -6.84
N LYS A 20 9.41 9.97 -8.13
CA LYS A 20 8.36 9.49 -9.02
C LYS A 20 8.95 8.95 -10.31
N GLY A 21 8.53 7.73 -10.66
CA GLY A 21 8.84 7.11 -11.93
C GLY A 21 7.64 6.30 -12.41
N VAL A 22 7.60 6.00 -13.71
CA VAL A 22 6.65 5.05 -14.27
C VAL A 22 7.33 3.67 -14.28
N LYS A 23 6.76 2.70 -13.58
CA LYS A 23 7.33 1.34 -13.45
C LYS A 23 8.80 1.33 -12.98
N PHE A 24 9.16 2.23 -12.07
CA PHE A 24 10.54 2.41 -11.56
C PHE A 24 11.58 2.79 -12.64
N VAL A 25 11.14 3.37 -13.74
CA VAL A 25 11.99 3.91 -14.81
C VAL A 25 11.83 5.42 -14.85
N ASP A 26 12.90 6.14 -15.24
CA ASP A 26 12.94 7.61 -15.29
C ASP A 26 12.56 8.27 -13.95
N ILE A 27 13.16 7.79 -12.87
CA ILE A 27 12.93 8.29 -11.52
C ILE A 27 13.35 9.75 -11.45
N ARG A 28 12.42 10.63 -11.04
CA ARG A 28 12.65 12.07 -10.83
C ARG A 28 12.41 12.42 -9.38
N ASP A 29 13.24 13.30 -8.84
CA ASP A 29 13.02 13.91 -7.53
C ASP A 29 11.68 14.66 -7.53
N ALA A 30 10.87 14.39 -6.55
CA ALA A 30 9.54 14.96 -6.43
C ALA A 30 9.35 15.77 -5.15
N GLY A 31 10.36 15.87 -4.30
CA GLY A 31 10.37 16.79 -3.18
C GLY A 31 10.77 16.18 -1.84
N ASP A 32 10.64 17.00 -0.82
CA ASP A 32 10.90 16.63 0.56
C ASP A 32 9.75 15.79 1.13
N PRO A 33 10.01 14.61 1.72
CA PRO A 33 8.98 13.73 2.25
C PRO A 33 8.17 14.36 3.39
N VAL A 34 8.78 15.19 4.23
CA VAL A 34 8.11 15.84 5.36
C VAL A 34 7.12 16.90 4.86
N GLU A 35 7.54 17.73 3.89
CA GLU A 35 6.66 18.75 3.31
C GLU A 35 5.46 18.13 2.59
N ILE A 36 5.69 17.05 1.84
CA ILE A 36 4.63 16.36 1.11
C ILE A 36 3.67 15.66 2.07
N ALA A 37 4.18 14.98 3.09
CA ALA A 37 3.36 14.33 4.11
C ALA A 37 2.50 15.34 4.88
N ARG A 38 3.08 16.48 5.26
CA ARG A 38 2.38 17.59 5.91
C ARG A 38 1.27 18.18 5.03
N ARG A 39 1.49 18.25 3.71
CA ARG A 39 0.47 18.66 2.75
C ARG A 39 -0.71 17.68 2.74
N TYR A 40 -0.45 16.38 2.64
CA TYR A 40 -1.51 15.37 2.63
C TYR A 40 -2.29 15.29 3.94
N ASP A 41 -1.62 15.47 5.09
CA ASP A 41 -2.30 15.57 6.39
C ASP A 41 -3.28 16.75 6.41
N ARG A 42 -2.85 17.93 5.96
CA ARG A 42 -3.71 19.13 5.86
C ARG A 42 -4.86 18.97 4.85
N GLU A 43 -4.66 18.23 3.78
CA GLU A 43 -5.70 17.90 2.81
C GLU A 43 -6.68 16.85 3.31
N GLY A 44 -6.45 16.28 4.51
CA GLY A 44 -7.33 15.32 5.16
C GLY A 44 -7.13 13.87 4.72
N ALA A 45 -5.93 13.46 4.33
CA ALA A 45 -5.62 12.05 4.11
C ALA A 45 -5.92 11.23 5.38
N ASP A 46 -6.39 10.00 5.21
CA ASP A 46 -6.71 9.13 6.36
C ASP A 46 -5.48 8.42 6.92
N GLU A 47 -4.51 8.15 6.07
CA GLU A 47 -3.20 7.53 6.36
C GLU A 47 -2.22 7.96 5.28
N ILE A 48 -0.92 7.73 5.52
CA ILE A 48 0.15 7.89 4.51
C ILE A 48 0.96 6.60 4.44
N THR A 49 1.36 6.21 3.24
CA THR A 49 2.28 5.08 3.04
C THR A 49 3.58 5.57 2.41
N PHE A 50 4.71 5.23 3.01
CA PHE A 50 6.03 5.36 2.42
C PHE A 50 6.53 4.01 1.96
N LEU A 51 7.01 3.94 0.72
CA LEU A 51 7.68 2.78 0.17
C LEU A 51 9.15 3.13 -0.07
N ASP A 52 10.03 2.55 0.73
CA ASP A 52 11.47 2.63 0.51
C ASP A 52 11.84 1.75 -0.69
N ILE A 53 12.20 2.39 -1.77
CA ILE A 53 12.64 1.72 -3.01
C ILE A 53 14.17 1.68 -3.12
N THR A 54 14.87 2.14 -2.11
CA THR A 54 16.34 2.17 -2.06
C THR A 54 16.91 0.75 -2.03
N ALA A 55 17.88 0.47 -2.88
CA ALA A 55 18.35 -0.90 -3.15
C ALA A 55 19.36 -1.44 -2.11
N THR A 56 19.94 -0.59 -1.23
CA THR A 56 21.11 -0.95 -0.42
C THR A 56 20.85 -0.96 1.08
N HIS A 57 21.72 -1.69 1.79
CA HIS A 57 21.61 -1.87 3.25
C HIS A 57 21.97 -0.59 4.04
N ASP A 58 22.82 0.27 3.48
CA ASP A 58 23.34 1.46 4.15
C ASP A 58 22.30 2.60 4.21
N ASP A 59 21.28 2.53 3.38
CA ASP A 59 20.25 3.56 3.26
C ASP A 59 19.11 3.44 4.28
N ARG A 60 19.09 2.37 5.08
CA ARG A 60 18.06 2.18 6.13
C ARG A 60 18.13 3.23 7.24
N ALA A 61 19.32 3.72 7.56
CA ALA A 61 19.49 4.80 8.53
C ALA A 61 18.82 6.09 8.03
N THR A 62 18.89 6.36 6.74
CA THR A 62 18.24 7.49 6.09
C THR A 62 16.72 7.37 6.19
N MET A 63 16.16 6.18 5.94
CA MET A 63 14.72 5.96 6.04
C MET A 63 14.20 6.10 7.48
N VAL A 64 14.92 5.58 8.48
CA VAL A 64 14.60 5.79 9.90
C VAL A 64 14.51 7.29 10.21
N HIS A 65 15.50 8.07 9.79
CA HIS A 65 15.51 9.51 10.00
C HIS A 65 14.34 10.23 9.31
N VAL A 66 13.99 9.85 8.10
CA VAL A 66 12.82 10.39 7.39
C VAL A 66 11.54 10.08 8.17
N VAL A 67 11.38 8.85 8.67
CA VAL A 67 10.22 8.44 9.47
C VAL A 67 10.13 9.26 10.76
N GLU A 68 11.24 9.47 11.49
CA GLU A 68 11.29 10.30 12.69
C GLU A 68 10.84 11.73 12.40
N GLN A 69 11.33 12.34 11.32
CA GLN A 69 10.96 13.70 10.95
C GLN A 69 9.47 13.80 10.58
N VAL A 70 8.96 12.86 9.80
CA VAL A 70 7.55 12.85 9.38
C VAL A 70 6.64 12.61 10.57
N ALA A 71 6.96 11.64 11.44
CA ALA A 71 6.17 11.34 12.63
C ALA A 71 6.11 12.51 13.63
N GLY A 72 7.10 13.38 13.64
CA GLY A 72 7.09 14.61 14.44
C GLY A 72 6.17 15.72 13.91
N GLU A 73 5.72 15.64 12.65
CA GLU A 73 5.02 16.72 11.95
C GLU A 73 3.63 16.32 11.43
N VAL A 74 3.33 15.04 11.37
CA VAL A 74 2.12 14.47 10.78
C VAL A 74 1.39 13.65 11.84
N PHE A 75 0.05 13.79 11.91
CA PHE A 75 -0.77 13.21 12.97
C PHE A 75 -1.72 12.12 12.47
N ILE A 76 -1.63 11.75 11.19
CA ILE A 76 -2.33 10.61 10.61
C ILE A 76 -1.42 9.37 10.60
N PRO A 77 -1.99 8.14 10.63
CA PRO A 77 -1.19 6.93 10.65
C PRO A 77 -0.20 6.84 9.49
N LEU A 78 1.02 6.42 9.80
CA LEU A 78 2.12 6.24 8.87
C LEU A 78 2.46 4.76 8.72
N THR A 79 2.35 4.26 7.49
CA THR A 79 2.82 2.93 7.11
C THR A 79 4.15 3.06 6.37
N VAL A 80 5.14 2.26 6.76
CA VAL A 80 6.46 2.21 6.10
C VAL A 80 6.68 0.82 5.52
N GLY A 81 6.86 0.72 4.21
CA GLY A 81 7.19 -0.51 3.49
C GLY A 81 8.52 -0.41 2.78
N GLY A 82 9.00 -1.54 2.26
CA GLY A 82 10.30 -1.65 1.60
C GLY A 82 11.42 -2.08 2.57
N GLY A 83 12.20 -3.06 2.16
CA GLY A 83 13.38 -3.49 2.90
C GLY A 83 13.18 -4.16 4.26
N ILE A 84 11.97 -4.33 4.75
CA ILE A 84 11.64 -4.99 6.04
C ILE A 84 11.89 -6.49 5.94
N ARG A 85 12.87 -7.01 6.69
CA ARG A 85 13.32 -8.41 6.63
C ARG A 85 13.45 -9.08 7.99
N THR A 86 13.57 -8.32 9.07
CA THR A 86 13.81 -8.82 10.42
C THR A 86 12.87 -8.16 11.43
N LEU A 87 12.68 -8.80 12.59
CA LEU A 87 11.94 -8.21 13.71
C LEU A 87 12.60 -6.92 14.22
N ASP A 88 13.90 -6.79 14.06
CA ASP A 88 14.63 -5.57 14.44
C ASP A 88 14.39 -4.43 13.45
N ASP A 89 14.20 -4.71 12.16
CA ASP A 89 13.77 -3.70 11.19
C ASP A 89 12.40 -3.15 11.56
N ILE A 90 11.45 -4.03 11.90
CA ILE A 90 10.11 -3.63 12.37
C ILE A 90 10.22 -2.75 13.61
N ARG A 91 10.98 -3.19 14.63
CA ARG A 91 11.15 -2.43 15.86
C ARG A 91 11.73 -1.05 15.59
N ARG A 92 12.72 -0.93 14.72
CA ARG A 92 13.35 0.37 14.38
C ARG A 92 12.33 1.31 13.75
N MET A 93 11.51 0.85 12.80
CA MET A 93 10.50 1.69 12.15
C MET A 93 9.40 2.12 13.12
N LEU A 94 8.90 1.20 13.96
CA LEU A 94 7.90 1.54 14.98
C LEU A 94 8.47 2.52 16.02
N ASN A 95 9.71 2.34 16.47
CA ASN A 95 10.37 3.27 17.39
C ASN A 95 10.62 4.65 16.76
N ALA A 96 10.85 4.71 15.45
CA ALA A 96 10.99 5.96 14.70
C ALA A 96 9.66 6.72 14.56
N GLY A 97 8.52 6.07 14.85
CA GLY A 97 7.20 6.68 14.83
C GLY A 97 6.26 6.16 13.73
N ALA A 98 6.64 5.13 12.99
CA ALA A 98 5.70 4.44 12.10
C ALA A 98 4.61 3.73 12.93
N ASP A 99 3.38 3.77 12.47
CA ASP A 99 2.26 3.05 13.09
C ASP A 99 2.16 1.62 12.57
N LYS A 100 2.53 1.42 11.31
CA LYS A 100 2.48 0.14 10.60
C LYS A 100 3.73 -0.08 9.76
N VAL A 101 4.05 -1.34 9.52
CA VAL A 101 5.12 -1.75 8.61
C VAL A 101 4.58 -2.66 7.52
N GLY A 102 5.05 -2.45 6.29
CA GLY A 102 4.71 -3.27 5.12
C GLY A 102 5.75 -4.36 4.87
N ILE A 103 5.31 -5.62 4.88
CA ILE A 103 6.15 -6.80 4.62
C ILE A 103 5.72 -7.39 3.27
N ASN A 104 6.65 -7.54 2.32
CA ASN A 104 6.39 -8.13 1.01
C ASN A 104 7.23 -9.40 0.81
N SER A 105 8.34 -9.35 0.08
CA SER A 105 9.14 -10.52 -0.28
C SER A 105 9.65 -11.33 0.91
N ALA A 106 9.90 -10.69 2.05
CA ALA A 106 10.31 -11.40 3.27
C ALA A 106 9.25 -12.39 3.75
N ALA A 107 7.96 -12.06 3.61
CA ALA A 107 6.86 -12.98 3.93
C ALA A 107 6.84 -14.20 2.99
N VAL A 108 7.14 -13.99 1.70
CA VAL A 108 7.16 -15.08 0.72
C VAL A 108 8.29 -16.07 1.03
N PHE A 109 9.47 -15.57 1.37
CA PHE A 109 10.62 -16.42 1.70
C PHE A 109 10.51 -17.09 3.07
N ASN A 110 9.86 -16.43 4.03
CA ASN A 110 9.64 -16.94 5.37
C ASN A 110 8.26 -16.49 5.90
N PRO A 111 7.18 -17.22 5.63
CA PRO A 111 5.84 -16.88 6.13
C PRO A 111 5.75 -16.78 7.65
N GLU A 112 6.54 -17.59 8.39
CA GLU A 112 6.58 -17.54 9.86
C GLU A 112 7.06 -16.18 10.39
N PHE A 113 7.78 -15.41 9.58
CA PHE A 113 8.17 -14.05 9.94
C PHE A 113 6.94 -13.15 10.21
N VAL A 114 5.86 -13.31 9.43
CA VAL A 114 4.61 -12.55 9.64
C VAL A 114 3.98 -12.93 10.98
N ARG A 115 3.93 -14.24 11.33
CA ARG A 115 3.40 -14.70 12.61
C ARG A 115 4.21 -14.14 13.78
N GLN A 116 5.53 -14.26 13.72
CA GLN A 116 6.43 -13.74 14.77
C GLN A 116 6.28 -12.21 14.93
N ALA A 117 6.13 -11.49 13.82
CA ALA A 117 5.92 -10.06 13.83
C ALA A 117 4.58 -9.69 14.48
N ALA A 118 3.49 -10.37 14.10
CA ALA A 118 2.17 -10.14 14.66
C ALA A 118 2.08 -10.49 16.16
N GLU A 119 2.71 -11.59 16.59
CA GLU A 119 2.78 -11.97 18.01
C GLU A 119 3.58 -10.97 18.84
N LYS A 120 4.64 -10.40 18.28
CA LYS A 120 5.52 -9.51 19.00
C LYS A 120 5.05 -8.06 19.04
N PHE A 121 4.49 -7.55 17.96
CA PHE A 121 4.15 -6.14 17.80
C PHE A 121 2.64 -5.87 17.72
N GLY A 122 1.83 -6.93 17.56
CA GLY A 122 0.39 -6.85 17.33
C GLY A 122 0.05 -6.83 15.83
N SER A 123 -1.04 -7.52 15.47
CA SER A 123 -1.52 -7.61 14.07
C SER A 123 -1.76 -6.23 13.45
N GLN A 124 -2.25 -5.28 14.23
CA GLN A 124 -2.56 -3.91 13.77
C GLN A 124 -1.33 -3.16 13.23
N CYS A 125 -0.11 -3.59 13.58
CA CYS A 125 1.13 -2.99 13.05
C CYS A 125 1.62 -3.67 11.77
N ILE A 126 1.04 -4.79 11.35
CA ILE A 126 1.56 -5.62 10.28
C ILE A 126 0.66 -5.54 9.04
N VAL A 127 1.16 -4.94 7.99
CA VAL A 127 0.58 -4.92 6.65
C VAL A 127 1.36 -5.89 5.77
N VAL A 128 0.70 -6.84 5.12
CA VAL A 128 1.34 -7.68 4.11
C VAL A 128 1.03 -7.12 2.73
N ALA A 129 2.09 -6.72 2.01
CA ALA A 129 2.00 -6.25 0.65
C ALA A 129 2.04 -7.43 -0.32
N ILE A 130 1.14 -7.43 -1.29
CA ILE A 130 0.99 -8.46 -2.32
C ILE A 130 1.04 -7.79 -3.69
N ASP A 131 2.03 -8.14 -4.49
CA ASP A 131 2.10 -7.77 -5.90
C ASP A 131 1.55 -8.94 -6.71
N ALA A 132 0.37 -8.78 -7.29
CA ALA A 132 -0.35 -9.84 -8.01
C ALA A 132 -0.46 -9.54 -9.49
N LYS A 133 -0.34 -10.59 -10.30
CA LYS A 133 -0.48 -10.55 -11.76
C LYS A 133 -1.41 -11.64 -12.24
N LYS A 134 -2.30 -11.31 -13.19
CA LYS A 134 -3.17 -12.30 -13.83
C LYS A 134 -2.34 -13.29 -14.66
N VAL A 135 -2.59 -14.58 -14.43
CA VAL A 135 -1.89 -15.69 -15.13
C VAL A 135 -2.84 -16.60 -15.89
N SER A 136 -4.17 -16.49 -15.70
CA SER A 136 -5.16 -17.17 -16.52
C SER A 136 -5.31 -16.53 -17.90
N GLN A 137 -5.67 -17.35 -18.89
CA GLN A 137 -5.95 -16.89 -20.26
C GLN A 137 -7.40 -16.41 -20.40
N ASP A 138 -7.69 -15.74 -21.50
CA ASP A 138 -9.06 -15.33 -21.81
C ASP A 138 -9.97 -16.55 -21.99
N GLY A 139 -11.11 -16.54 -21.29
CA GLY A 139 -12.06 -17.64 -21.26
C GLY A 139 -11.84 -18.67 -20.15
N GLU A 140 -10.76 -18.58 -19.42
CA GLU A 140 -10.51 -19.35 -18.20
C GLU A 140 -11.05 -18.62 -16.97
N GLU A 141 -11.22 -19.38 -15.86
CA GLU A 141 -11.47 -18.80 -14.55
C GLU A 141 -10.29 -17.88 -14.16
N ASN A 142 -10.61 -16.71 -13.62
CA ASN A 142 -9.58 -15.74 -13.24
C ASN A 142 -8.67 -16.32 -12.16
N ARG A 143 -7.38 -16.25 -12.42
CA ARG A 143 -6.34 -16.68 -11.49
C ARG A 143 -5.19 -15.67 -11.50
N TRP A 144 -4.70 -15.33 -10.31
CA TRP A 144 -3.58 -14.41 -10.12
C TRP A 144 -2.48 -15.09 -9.31
N GLU A 145 -1.27 -14.77 -9.66
CA GLU A 145 -0.06 -15.25 -9.00
C GLU A 145 0.66 -14.09 -8.32
N ILE A 146 1.24 -14.34 -7.15
CA ILE A 146 2.07 -13.34 -6.49
C ILE A 146 3.48 -13.30 -7.09
N PHE A 147 4.03 -12.09 -7.12
CA PHE A 147 5.37 -11.81 -7.61
C PHE A 147 6.22 -11.18 -6.51
N THR A 148 7.53 -11.32 -6.60
CA THR A 148 8.50 -10.73 -5.69
C THR A 148 9.47 -9.83 -6.44
N HIS A 149 10.35 -9.13 -5.69
CA HIS A 149 11.38 -8.25 -6.26
C HIS A 149 10.81 -7.13 -7.13
N GLY A 150 9.77 -6.44 -6.65
CA GLY A 150 9.11 -5.38 -7.42
C GLY A 150 8.47 -5.93 -8.70
N GLY A 151 7.82 -7.07 -8.61
CA GLY A 151 7.09 -7.67 -9.73
C GLY A 151 7.94 -8.41 -10.76
N ARG A 152 9.21 -8.66 -10.49
CA ARG A 152 10.14 -9.25 -11.48
C ARG A 152 10.22 -10.77 -11.45
N LYS A 153 9.88 -11.41 -10.32
CA LYS A 153 10.01 -12.86 -10.15
C LYS A 153 8.66 -13.50 -9.82
N PRO A 154 8.13 -14.37 -10.70
CA PRO A 154 6.97 -15.19 -10.39
C PRO A 154 7.31 -16.17 -9.27
N THR A 155 6.32 -16.53 -8.46
CA THR A 155 6.48 -17.45 -7.32
C THR A 155 5.75 -18.77 -7.49
N GLY A 156 4.80 -18.86 -8.41
CA GLY A 156 3.90 -20.00 -8.56
C GLY A 156 2.80 -20.06 -7.48
N ILE A 157 2.70 -19.04 -6.62
CA ILE A 157 1.75 -19.03 -5.50
C ILE A 157 0.50 -18.26 -5.90
N ASP A 158 -0.68 -18.86 -5.70
CA ASP A 158 -1.96 -18.21 -5.93
C ASP A 158 -2.16 -17.02 -4.97
N ALA A 159 -2.59 -15.88 -5.50
CA ALA A 159 -2.71 -14.63 -4.74
C ALA A 159 -3.81 -14.68 -3.67
N VAL A 160 -4.93 -15.35 -3.95
CA VAL A 160 -6.06 -15.46 -3.00
C VAL A 160 -5.68 -16.41 -1.86
N GLU A 161 -5.14 -17.58 -2.16
CA GLU A 161 -4.66 -18.53 -1.15
C GLU A 161 -3.58 -17.91 -0.28
N TRP A 162 -2.69 -17.14 -0.88
CA TRP A 162 -1.63 -16.44 -0.16
C TRP A 162 -2.19 -15.38 0.81
N ALA A 163 -3.14 -14.58 0.36
CA ALA A 163 -3.77 -13.56 1.20
C ALA A 163 -4.45 -14.19 2.42
N VAL A 164 -5.19 -15.29 2.22
CA VAL A 164 -5.81 -16.07 3.32
C VAL A 164 -4.75 -16.61 4.28
N LYS A 165 -3.64 -17.14 3.75
CA LYS A 165 -2.52 -17.62 4.57
C LYS A 165 -1.92 -16.51 5.42
N MET A 166 -1.73 -15.32 4.84
CA MET A 166 -1.18 -14.16 5.57
C MET A 166 -2.12 -13.68 6.68
N GLN A 167 -3.43 -13.63 6.42
CA GLN A 167 -4.42 -13.36 7.46
C GLN A 167 -4.30 -14.37 8.61
N ASN A 168 -4.21 -15.67 8.31
CA ASN A 168 -4.08 -16.72 9.31
C ASN A 168 -2.77 -16.66 10.10
N PHE A 169 -1.74 -16.02 9.53
CA PHE A 169 -0.46 -15.78 10.18
C PHE A 169 -0.43 -14.47 10.98
N GLY A 170 -1.54 -13.74 11.02
CA GLY A 170 -1.72 -12.59 11.86
C GLY A 170 -1.48 -11.24 11.17
N ALA A 171 -1.45 -11.19 9.84
CA ALA A 171 -1.50 -9.92 9.14
C ALA A 171 -2.75 -9.14 9.57
N GLY A 172 -2.59 -7.86 9.88
CA GLY A 172 -3.70 -6.99 10.24
C GLY A 172 -4.38 -6.35 9.04
N GLU A 173 -3.68 -6.28 7.89
CA GLU A 173 -4.17 -5.65 6.68
C GLU A 173 -3.41 -6.17 5.45
N ILE A 174 -4.06 -6.19 4.30
CA ILE A 174 -3.44 -6.53 3.01
C ILE A 174 -3.36 -5.29 2.12
N LEU A 175 -2.15 -4.96 1.66
CA LEU A 175 -1.92 -3.97 0.60
C LEU A 175 -1.78 -4.71 -0.73
N LEU A 176 -2.81 -4.65 -1.56
CA LEU A 176 -2.92 -5.40 -2.80
C LEU A 176 -2.62 -4.51 -4.01
N THR A 177 -1.52 -4.77 -4.69
CA THR A 177 -1.14 -4.08 -5.93
C THR A 177 -1.34 -5.00 -7.13
N SER A 178 -2.16 -4.57 -8.09
CA SER A 178 -2.23 -5.23 -9.40
C SER A 178 -1.08 -4.75 -10.28
N MET A 179 -0.21 -5.67 -10.65
CA MET A 179 0.88 -5.39 -11.58
C MET A 179 0.39 -5.14 -13.02
N ASP A 180 -0.77 -5.68 -13.37
CA ASP A 180 -1.38 -5.47 -14.69
C ASP A 180 -1.92 -4.05 -14.83
N ARG A 181 -2.28 -3.41 -13.71
CA ARG A 181 -2.88 -2.08 -13.67
C ARG A 181 -1.90 -0.98 -13.23
N ASP A 182 -0.87 -1.32 -12.47
CA ASP A 182 0.05 -0.32 -11.94
C ASP A 182 0.70 0.52 -13.05
N GLY A 183 0.65 1.84 -12.88
CA GLY A 183 1.14 2.83 -13.85
C GLY A 183 0.29 3.02 -15.10
N THR A 184 -0.83 2.30 -15.30
CA THR A 184 -1.65 2.37 -16.52
C THR A 184 -2.68 3.50 -16.50
N LYS A 185 -3.06 4.02 -15.33
CA LYS A 185 -4.17 4.98 -15.13
C LYS A 185 -5.53 4.46 -15.63
N SER A 186 -5.72 3.14 -15.78
CA SER A 186 -6.93 2.51 -16.32
C SER A 186 -7.88 1.94 -15.25
N GLY A 187 -7.68 2.30 -14.00
CA GLY A 187 -8.45 1.81 -12.85
C GLY A 187 -7.82 0.59 -12.18
N PHE A 188 -8.33 0.28 -10.99
CA PHE A 188 -7.94 -0.91 -10.24
C PHE A 188 -8.28 -2.21 -11.00
N ASP A 189 -7.61 -3.29 -10.66
CA ASP A 189 -8.04 -4.64 -11.03
C ASP A 189 -9.20 -5.04 -10.11
N LEU A 190 -10.42 -4.68 -10.52
CA LEU A 190 -11.62 -4.90 -9.71
C LEU A 190 -11.90 -6.39 -9.45
N PRO A 191 -11.75 -7.30 -10.46
CA PRO A 191 -11.92 -8.73 -10.22
C PRO A 191 -10.93 -9.28 -9.17
N LEU A 192 -9.66 -8.90 -9.24
CA LEU A 192 -8.64 -9.30 -8.27
C LEU A 192 -8.96 -8.75 -6.88
N THR A 193 -9.23 -7.44 -6.79
CA THR A 193 -9.55 -6.78 -5.54
C THR A 193 -10.76 -7.42 -4.87
N ARG A 194 -11.81 -7.70 -5.66
CA ARG A 194 -13.02 -8.35 -5.19
C ARG A 194 -12.77 -9.77 -4.69
N ALA A 195 -12.00 -10.57 -5.43
CA ALA A 195 -11.69 -11.96 -5.05
C ALA A 195 -10.96 -12.02 -3.71
N ILE A 196 -9.99 -11.14 -3.48
CA ILE A 196 -9.27 -11.06 -2.21
C ILE A 196 -10.15 -10.50 -1.09
N SER A 197 -10.91 -9.43 -1.33
CA SER A 197 -11.80 -8.84 -0.32
C SER A 197 -12.91 -9.80 0.12
N ASP A 198 -13.45 -10.60 -0.77
CA ASP A 198 -14.48 -11.60 -0.44
C ASP A 198 -13.90 -12.81 0.34
N ALA A 199 -12.59 -13.09 0.20
CA ALA A 199 -11.91 -14.21 0.88
C ALA A 199 -11.41 -13.86 2.29
N LEU A 200 -11.30 -12.56 2.63
CA LEU A 200 -10.69 -12.09 3.87
C LEU A 200 -11.71 -11.44 4.80
N THR A 201 -11.35 -11.39 6.08
CA THR A 201 -12.06 -10.64 7.13
C THR A 201 -11.27 -9.44 7.64
N ILE A 202 -10.00 -9.34 7.27
CA ILE A 202 -9.15 -8.18 7.55
C ILE A 202 -9.25 -7.15 6.40
N PRO A 203 -8.96 -5.86 6.66
CA PRO A 203 -9.03 -4.83 5.63
C PRO A 203 -8.12 -5.09 4.43
N VAL A 204 -8.62 -4.72 3.25
CA VAL A 204 -7.88 -4.74 1.99
C VAL A 204 -7.72 -3.33 1.44
N ILE A 205 -6.50 -2.95 1.13
CA ILE A 205 -6.13 -1.70 0.47
C ILE A 205 -5.92 -1.98 -1.02
N ALA A 206 -6.74 -1.40 -1.89
CA ALA A 206 -6.55 -1.51 -3.33
C ALA A 206 -5.47 -0.55 -3.83
N SER A 207 -4.54 -1.05 -4.64
CA SER A 207 -3.41 -0.32 -5.20
C SER A 207 -3.16 -0.67 -6.67
N GLY A 208 -2.65 0.31 -7.43
CA GLY A 208 -2.27 0.17 -8.83
C GLY A 208 -3.38 0.51 -9.83
N GLY A 209 -3.13 1.49 -10.69
CA GLY A 209 -3.98 1.83 -11.82
C GLY A 209 -4.87 3.06 -11.68
N VAL A 210 -4.84 3.77 -10.57
CA VAL A 210 -5.69 4.96 -10.38
C VAL A 210 -5.29 6.07 -11.36
N GLY A 211 -6.28 6.56 -12.10
CA GLY A 211 -6.10 7.65 -13.06
C GLY A 211 -7.10 8.80 -12.91
N ASN A 212 -8.19 8.59 -12.16
CA ASN A 212 -9.20 9.61 -11.87
C ASN A 212 -9.98 9.26 -10.60
N LEU A 213 -10.92 10.14 -10.20
CA LEU A 213 -11.69 9.98 -8.97
C LEU A 213 -12.70 8.83 -9.02
N ASP A 214 -13.26 8.51 -10.20
CA ASP A 214 -14.20 7.40 -10.34
C ASP A 214 -13.52 6.06 -10.03
N HIS A 215 -12.27 5.89 -10.43
CA HIS A 215 -11.50 4.69 -10.10
C HIS A 215 -11.38 4.45 -8.60
N LEU A 216 -11.28 5.51 -7.78
CA LEU A 216 -11.27 5.37 -6.32
C LEU A 216 -12.61 4.81 -5.81
N ALA A 217 -13.71 5.35 -6.31
CA ALA A 217 -15.05 4.89 -5.94
C ALA A 217 -15.31 3.44 -6.38
N GLU A 218 -14.90 3.07 -7.60
CA GLU A 218 -15.01 1.70 -8.13
C GLU A 218 -14.24 0.68 -7.27
N GLY A 219 -13.05 1.04 -6.81
CA GLY A 219 -12.26 0.19 -5.91
C GLY A 219 -13.01 -0.18 -4.63
N ILE A 220 -13.79 0.74 -4.09
CA ILE A 220 -14.63 0.50 -2.91
C ILE A 220 -15.94 -0.21 -3.25
N LEU A 221 -16.68 0.30 -4.23
CA LEU A 221 -18.04 -0.19 -4.53
C LEU A 221 -18.03 -1.55 -5.21
N GLU A 222 -17.16 -1.74 -6.20
CA GLU A 222 -17.08 -2.94 -7.00
C GLU A 222 -15.98 -3.88 -6.50
N GLY A 223 -14.79 -3.35 -6.19
CA GLY A 223 -13.68 -4.12 -5.64
C GLY A 223 -13.88 -4.53 -4.18
N LYS A 224 -14.81 -3.91 -3.44
CA LYS A 224 -15.07 -4.11 -2.01
C LYS A 224 -13.85 -3.85 -1.11
N ALA A 225 -12.92 -3.02 -1.57
CA ALA A 225 -11.79 -2.62 -0.73
C ALA A 225 -12.25 -1.79 0.48
N ASP A 226 -11.43 -1.79 1.53
CA ASP A 226 -11.63 -0.97 2.73
C ASP A 226 -10.88 0.35 2.67
N ALA A 227 -9.87 0.40 1.82
CA ALA A 227 -9.10 1.59 1.52
C ALA A 227 -8.62 1.57 0.07
N VAL A 228 -8.32 2.76 -0.45
CA VAL A 228 -7.70 2.95 -1.76
C VAL A 228 -6.39 3.71 -1.62
N LEU A 229 -5.37 3.18 -2.26
CA LEU A 229 -4.04 3.78 -2.28
C LEU A 229 -3.77 4.35 -3.66
N ALA A 230 -3.33 5.61 -3.71
CA ALA A 230 -2.98 6.29 -4.95
C ALA A 230 -1.75 7.18 -4.77
N ALA A 231 -0.97 7.32 -5.82
CA ALA A 231 0.24 8.13 -5.84
C ALA A 231 0.12 9.30 -6.84
N SER A 232 0.12 9.01 -8.13
CA SER A 232 0.32 10.02 -9.19
C SER A 232 -0.74 11.10 -9.21
N ILE A 233 -2.02 10.76 -9.04
CA ILE A 233 -3.11 11.72 -9.09
C ILE A 233 -3.03 12.79 -8.00
N PHE A 234 -2.52 12.43 -6.82
CA PHE A 234 -2.31 13.35 -5.71
C PHE A 234 -0.94 14.03 -5.79
N HIS A 235 0.07 13.28 -6.20
CA HIS A 235 1.44 13.76 -6.24
C HIS A 235 1.63 14.88 -7.27
N PHE A 236 1.04 14.74 -8.45
CA PHE A 236 1.04 15.76 -9.50
C PHE A 236 -0.06 16.82 -9.33
N ALA A 237 -0.77 16.82 -8.19
CA ALA A 237 -1.86 17.73 -7.91
C ALA A 237 -2.95 17.75 -9.02
N GLU A 238 -3.18 16.60 -9.68
CA GLU A 238 -4.31 16.45 -10.59
C GLU A 238 -5.62 16.58 -9.79
N TYR A 239 -5.62 16.06 -8.55
CA TYR A 239 -6.71 16.19 -7.57
C TYR A 239 -6.15 16.36 -6.16
N THR A 240 -6.93 17.00 -5.28
CA THR A 240 -6.65 17.02 -3.84
C THR A 240 -7.32 15.83 -3.14
N ILE A 241 -6.87 15.50 -1.94
CA ILE A 241 -7.51 14.47 -1.11
C ILE A 241 -8.95 14.87 -0.78
N GLU A 242 -9.18 16.15 -0.49
CA GLU A 242 -10.51 16.69 -0.20
C GLU A 242 -11.47 16.48 -1.37
N GLN A 243 -11.04 16.81 -2.61
CA GLN A 243 -11.84 16.56 -3.81
C GLN A 243 -12.17 15.08 -3.99
N ALA A 244 -11.21 14.20 -3.71
CA ALA A 244 -11.41 12.76 -3.79
C ALA A 244 -12.46 12.30 -2.76
N LYS A 245 -12.38 12.75 -1.51
CA LYS A 245 -13.36 12.41 -0.47
C LYS A 245 -14.77 12.92 -0.80
N GLN A 246 -14.88 14.16 -1.27
CA GLN A 246 -16.16 14.72 -1.70
C GLN A 246 -16.79 13.92 -2.86
N HIS A 247 -15.95 13.53 -3.84
CA HIS A 247 -16.40 12.69 -4.95
C HIS A 247 -16.90 11.32 -4.46
N MET A 248 -16.13 10.65 -3.59
CA MET A 248 -16.53 9.35 -3.03
C MET A 248 -17.82 9.46 -2.21
N GLN A 249 -18.01 10.52 -1.43
CA GLN A 249 -19.27 10.77 -0.72
C GLN A 249 -20.45 10.97 -1.69
N SER A 250 -20.25 11.68 -2.79
CA SER A 250 -21.29 11.85 -3.82
C SER A 250 -21.72 10.52 -4.45
N ARG A 251 -20.86 9.50 -4.40
CA ARG A 251 -21.13 8.12 -4.83
C ARG A 251 -21.69 7.24 -3.71
N GLY A 252 -22.05 7.81 -2.55
CA GLY A 252 -22.64 7.09 -1.43
C GLY A 252 -21.64 6.32 -0.54
N ILE A 253 -20.35 6.61 -0.67
CA ILE A 253 -19.31 6.00 0.16
C ILE A 253 -19.12 6.83 1.42
N GLU A 254 -19.15 6.18 2.59
CA GLU A 254 -18.91 6.85 3.86
C GLU A 254 -17.42 7.19 4.01
N MET A 255 -17.12 8.49 4.14
CA MET A 255 -15.77 9.03 4.27
C MET A 255 -15.65 9.84 5.56
N ARG A 256 -14.45 9.85 6.14
CA ARG A 256 -14.09 10.76 7.22
C ARG A 256 -13.62 12.09 6.60
N LEU A 257 -14.30 13.19 6.89
CA LEU A 257 -13.94 14.55 6.48
C LEU A 257 -13.08 15.22 7.54
#